data_8d1b9c21e1363723f68932d51eea0111
#
_entry.id   8d1b9c21e1363723f68932d51eea0111
#
_cell.length_a   1.000
_cell.length_b   1.000
_cell.length_c   1.000
_cell.angle_alpha   90.00
_cell.angle_beta   90.00
_cell.angle_gamma   90.00
#
_symmetry.space_group_name_H-M   'P 1'
#
loop_
_entity.id
_entity.type
_entity.pdbx_description
1 polymer ?
#
loop_
_entity_poly.entity_id
_entity_poly.type
_entity_poly.pdbx_seq_one_letter_code
_entity_poly.pdbx_strand_id
1 'polypeptide(L)'
;DVYKRQFPETAIDAESIRSFVLSAADSQIVQEYHYFKVYDNQNVEYILISKGSSDDAYMIGKVAVCEIQNLIIAYKERLDKNNFIQNLLLDNLLLVDVYNRAKKLRIDTDVRRVVFMVETKMEKDISAQETVKSLFASRPKDFITAVDEKSIIIVKELKDTDTFEDMNQTARMLVDMLNAEAMSQVRVSYGNPVNEIKSVSRSYKEAKMALEVGKIFYADKNVVPYNNLGIGRLIYQLPIPLCEMFMTEVFGENLPDTFDEETLTTINKFFENNLNVSETSRQLYVHRNTLVYRLEKLEKSTGLDIRKFDDALTFKIAMMVVSYMTYMNNSENL
;
A
#
# COMPACT_ATOMS: atom_id res chain seq x y z
N ASP A 1 8.72 24.84 -16.48
CA ASP A 1 9.14 24.93 -17.91
C ASP A 1 8.01 24.64 -18.91
N VAL A 2 6.90 24.02 -18.55
CA VAL A 2 5.74 23.78 -19.45
C VAL A 2 5.03 25.08 -19.82
N TYR A 3 5.08 26.11 -18.97
CA TYR A 3 4.38 27.38 -19.17
C TYR A 3 5.10 28.40 -20.08
N LYS A 4 6.37 28.19 -20.42
CA LYS A 4 7.12 29.02 -21.36
C LYS A 4 6.67 28.89 -22.82
N ARG A 5 5.84 27.91 -23.19
CA ARG A 5 5.44 27.62 -24.57
C ARG A 5 4.14 28.28 -25.02
N GLN A 6 3.43 29.02 -24.16
CA GLN A 6 2.12 29.59 -24.50
C GLN A 6 2.14 31.09 -24.92
N PHE A 7 3.31 31.72 -24.93
CA PHE A 7 3.42 33.14 -25.31
C PHE A 7 4.30 33.31 -26.54
N PRO A 8 3.90 34.15 -27.52
CA PRO A 8 4.80 34.54 -28.59
C PRO A 8 6.00 35.29 -27.99
N GLU A 9 7.21 34.82 -28.28
CA GLU A 9 8.49 35.32 -27.73
C GLU A 9 8.74 36.83 -27.96
N THR A 10 7.94 37.46 -28.79
CA THR A 10 8.13 38.87 -29.22
C THR A 10 7.35 39.91 -28.39
N ALA A 11 6.53 39.50 -27.42
CA ALA A 11 5.60 40.45 -26.77
C ALA A 11 5.92 40.78 -25.31
N ILE A 12 6.87 40.09 -24.67
CA ILE A 12 7.14 40.24 -23.24
C ILE A 12 8.62 40.52 -23.04
N ASP A 13 8.93 41.81 -22.69
CA ASP A 13 10.29 42.21 -22.37
C ASP A 13 10.70 41.73 -20.97
N ALA A 14 11.77 40.92 -20.90
CA ALA A 14 12.31 40.39 -19.67
C ALA A 14 12.78 41.47 -18.68
N GLU A 15 13.15 42.64 -19.18
CA GLU A 15 13.59 43.79 -18.37
C GLU A 15 12.40 44.45 -17.67
N SER A 16 11.27 44.56 -18.35
CA SER A 16 10.00 45.04 -17.78
C SER A 16 9.51 44.13 -16.65
N ILE A 17 9.61 42.78 -16.80
CA ILE A 17 9.26 41.85 -15.77
C ILE A 17 10.18 41.98 -14.54
N ARG A 18 11.49 42.07 -14.73
CA ARG A 18 12.46 42.26 -13.63
C ARG A 18 12.21 43.57 -12.88
N SER A 19 11.97 44.66 -13.60
CA SER A 19 11.63 45.94 -13.01
C SER A 19 10.35 45.87 -12.19
N PHE A 20 9.32 45.22 -12.72
CA PHE A 20 8.06 45.00 -11.98
C PHE A 20 8.23 44.15 -10.73
N VAL A 21 8.99 43.07 -10.80
CA VAL A 21 9.26 42.22 -9.63
C VAL A 21 9.89 43.02 -8.48
N LEU A 22 10.81 43.92 -8.79
CA LEU A 22 11.50 44.75 -7.82
C LEU A 22 10.67 45.95 -7.34
N SER A 23 9.60 46.32 -8.02
CA SER A 23 8.73 47.44 -7.66
C SER A 23 7.91 47.12 -6.40
N ALA A 24 7.39 48.12 -5.71
CA ALA A 24 6.48 47.97 -4.58
C ALA A 24 5.02 47.71 -5.01
N ALA A 25 4.72 47.78 -6.31
CA ALA A 25 3.36 47.59 -6.81
C ALA A 25 2.99 46.12 -6.95
N ASP A 26 1.78 45.74 -6.56
CA ASP A 26 1.23 44.37 -6.71
C ASP A 26 0.70 44.12 -8.13
N SER A 27 0.39 45.19 -8.86
CA SER A 27 -0.04 45.14 -10.26
C SER A 27 0.47 46.36 -11.02
N GLN A 28 0.73 46.19 -12.32
CA GLN A 28 1.20 47.23 -13.22
C GLN A 28 0.65 47.01 -14.63
N ILE A 29 0.38 48.11 -15.36
CA ILE A 29 0.00 48.04 -16.75
C ILE A 29 1.22 48.46 -17.58
N VAL A 30 1.61 47.62 -18.52
CA VAL A 30 2.66 47.93 -19.50
C VAL A 30 2.10 47.68 -20.88
N GLN A 31 1.88 48.74 -21.65
CA GLN A 31 1.22 48.71 -22.98
C GLN A 31 -0.19 48.06 -22.89
N GLU A 32 -0.40 46.93 -23.55
CA GLU A 32 -1.67 46.21 -23.58
C GLU A 32 -1.71 45.05 -22.54
N TYR A 33 -0.73 44.98 -21.63
CA TYR A 33 -0.61 43.88 -20.69
C TYR A 33 -0.75 44.35 -19.26
N HIS A 34 -1.54 43.61 -18.47
CA HIS A 34 -1.63 43.73 -17.02
C HIS A 34 -0.75 42.68 -16.37
N TYR A 35 0.20 43.14 -15.56
CA TYR A 35 1.10 42.29 -14.76
C TYR A 35 0.61 42.26 -13.34
N PHE A 36 0.59 41.06 -12.73
CA PHE A 36 0.19 40.85 -11.36
C PHE A 36 1.19 39.96 -10.65
N LYS A 37 1.55 40.30 -9.43
CA LYS A 37 2.39 39.44 -8.58
C LYS A 37 1.53 38.37 -7.93
N VAL A 38 1.99 37.11 -8.02
CA VAL A 38 1.44 35.98 -7.30
C VAL A 38 2.43 35.63 -6.19
N TYR A 39 2.00 35.81 -4.95
CA TYR A 39 2.84 35.59 -3.79
C TYR A 39 2.68 34.19 -3.24
N ASP A 40 3.82 33.65 -2.76
CA ASP A 40 3.88 32.51 -1.87
C ASP A 40 4.45 33.00 -0.54
N ASN A 41 3.61 33.09 0.48
CA ASN A 41 3.88 33.84 1.70
C ASN A 41 4.23 35.30 1.41
N GLN A 42 5.51 35.68 1.61
CA GLN A 42 6.00 37.05 1.36
C GLN A 42 6.86 37.17 0.10
N ASN A 43 7.10 36.06 -0.60
CA ASN A 43 7.94 36.03 -1.79
C ASN A 43 7.09 36.04 -3.08
N VAL A 44 7.51 36.77 -4.08
CA VAL A 44 6.91 36.70 -5.41
C VAL A 44 7.36 35.43 -6.10
N GLU A 45 6.45 34.51 -6.31
CA GLU A 45 6.74 33.18 -6.90
C GLU A 45 6.44 33.15 -8.39
N TYR A 46 5.35 33.79 -8.80
CA TYR A 46 4.93 33.90 -10.20
C TYR A 46 4.49 35.31 -10.55
N ILE A 47 4.57 35.64 -11.87
CA ILE A 47 3.93 36.80 -12.45
C ILE A 47 2.83 36.32 -13.40
N LEU A 48 1.60 36.70 -13.10
CA LEU A 48 0.47 36.52 -14.02
C LEU A 48 0.42 37.72 -14.97
N ILE A 49 0.33 37.43 -16.26
CA ILE A 49 0.23 38.45 -17.31
C ILE A 49 -1.08 38.22 -18.08
N SER A 50 -1.97 39.19 -18.10
CA SER A 50 -3.18 39.18 -18.92
C SER A 50 -3.07 40.23 -20.03
N LYS A 51 -3.52 39.85 -21.23
CA LYS A 51 -3.58 40.77 -22.38
C LYS A 51 -4.96 41.40 -22.47
N GLY A 52 -5.02 42.70 -22.57
CA GLY A 52 -6.23 43.48 -22.73
C GLY A 52 -6.09 44.84 -22.06
N SER A 53 -6.69 45.86 -22.66
CA SER A 53 -6.64 47.25 -22.16
C SER A 53 -7.91 47.65 -21.38
N SER A 54 -8.85 46.74 -21.19
CA SER A 54 -10.12 47.01 -20.51
C SER A 54 -10.05 46.75 -19.00
N ASP A 55 -10.88 47.45 -18.23
CA ASP A 55 -11.06 47.20 -16.79
C ASP A 55 -11.47 45.76 -16.51
N ASP A 56 -12.17 45.10 -17.43
CA ASP A 56 -12.53 43.69 -17.33
C ASP A 56 -11.29 42.78 -17.33
N ALA A 57 -10.30 43.05 -18.17
CA ALA A 57 -9.04 42.31 -18.23
C ALA A 57 -8.26 42.43 -16.90
N TYR A 58 -8.30 43.60 -16.27
CA TYR A 58 -7.72 43.83 -14.96
C TYR A 58 -8.44 43.06 -13.87
N MET A 59 -9.78 43.09 -13.85
CA MET A 59 -10.59 42.38 -12.86
C MET A 59 -10.44 40.89 -12.99
N ILE A 60 -10.45 40.31 -14.20
CA ILE A 60 -10.19 38.90 -14.46
C ILE A 60 -8.80 38.51 -13.97
N GLY A 61 -7.78 39.33 -14.26
CA GLY A 61 -6.42 39.08 -13.76
C GLY A 61 -6.34 39.04 -12.23
N LYS A 62 -7.01 39.96 -11.54
CA LYS A 62 -7.06 39.94 -10.06
C LYS A 62 -7.75 38.71 -9.48
N VAL A 63 -8.88 38.30 -10.07
CA VAL A 63 -9.58 37.06 -9.65
C VAL A 63 -8.66 35.87 -9.90
N ALA A 64 -8.01 35.76 -11.04
CA ALA A 64 -7.07 34.69 -11.36
C ALA A 64 -5.89 34.64 -10.37
N VAL A 65 -5.31 35.78 -9.97
CA VAL A 65 -4.26 35.82 -8.94
C VAL A 65 -4.77 35.25 -7.60
N CYS A 66 -5.95 35.68 -7.17
CA CYS A 66 -6.54 35.18 -5.94
C CYS A 66 -6.73 33.66 -5.96
N GLU A 67 -7.27 33.13 -7.06
CA GLU A 67 -7.46 31.69 -7.23
C GLU A 67 -6.13 30.93 -7.29
N ILE A 68 -5.11 31.44 -8.00
CA ILE A 68 -3.79 30.81 -8.04
C ILE A 68 -3.16 30.79 -6.65
N GLN A 69 -3.25 31.88 -5.88
CA GLN A 69 -2.74 31.92 -4.50
C GLN A 69 -3.44 30.90 -3.60
N ASN A 70 -4.76 30.79 -3.70
CA ASN A 70 -5.52 29.79 -2.97
C ASN A 70 -5.10 28.36 -3.35
N LEU A 71 -4.88 28.10 -4.64
CA LEU A 71 -4.38 26.81 -5.13
C LEU A 71 -2.98 26.47 -4.60
N ILE A 72 -2.05 27.47 -4.57
CA ILE A 72 -0.70 27.28 -4.01
C ILE A 72 -0.78 26.90 -2.53
N ILE A 73 -1.58 27.62 -1.76
CA ILE A 73 -1.78 27.34 -0.33
C ILE A 73 -2.37 25.93 -0.12
N ALA A 74 -3.42 25.60 -0.85
CA ALA A 74 -4.06 24.29 -0.77
C ALA A 74 -3.12 23.14 -1.18
N TYR A 75 -2.31 23.35 -2.21
CA TYR A 75 -1.31 22.36 -2.65
C TYR A 75 -0.23 22.12 -1.57
N LYS A 76 0.29 23.20 -0.97
CA LYS A 76 1.28 23.10 0.11
C LYS A 76 0.71 22.40 1.34
N GLU A 77 -0.49 22.78 1.74
CA GLU A 77 -1.15 22.14 2.88
C GLU A 77 -1.35 20.64 2.64
N ARG A 78 -1.71 20.25 1.42
CA ARG A 78 -1.82 18.84 1.03
C ARG A 78 -0.46 18.14 1.03
N LEU A 79 0.59 18.78 0.55
CA LEU A 79 1.95 18.23 0.56
C LEU A 79 2.46 18.04 1.98
N ASP A 80 2.23 19.01 2.86
CA ASP A 80 2.61 18.92 4.28
C ASP A 80 1.87 17.80 5.00
N LYS A 81 0.57 17.60 4.74
CA LYS A 81 -0.20 16.47 5.29
C LYS A 81 0.34 15.14 4.78
N ASN A 82 0.63 15.04 3.50
CA ASN A 82 1.17 13.81 2.91
C ASN A 82 2.54 13.45 3.51
N ASN A 83 3.45 14.42 3.59
CA ASN A 83 4.76 14.25 4.21
C ASN A 83 4.66 13.86 5.70
N PHE A 84 3.71 14.45 6.42
CA PHE A 84 3.46 14.08 7.81
C PHE A 84 3.03 12.63 7.94
N ILE A 85 2.06 12.19 7.12
CA ILE A 85 1.56 10.81 7.14
C ILE A 85 2.66 9.82 6.76
N GLN A 86 3.46 10.10 5.71
CA GLN A 86 4.58 9.23 5.33
C GLN A 86 5.59 9.04 6.48
N ASN A 87 5.99 10.14 7.12
CA ASN A 87 6.92 10.08 8.26
C ASN A 87 6.31 9.37 9.47
N LEU A 88 4.99 9.53 9.69
CA LEU A 88 4.27 8.82 10.74
C LEU A 88 4.24 7.29 10.50
N LEU A 89 3.95 6.85 9.27
CA LEU A 89 3.94 5.44 8.88
C LEU A 89 5.31 4.78 9.10
N LEU A 90 6.39 5.52 8.81
CA LEU A 90 7.77 5.04 8.91
C LEU A 90 8.37 5.18 10.33
N ASP A 91 7.61 5.64 11.32
CA ASP A 91 8.10 5.94 12.69
C ASP A 91 9.26 6.96 12.73
N ASN A 92 9.34 7.88 11.76
CA ASN A 92 10.38 8.90 11.66
C ASN A 92 10.12 10.14 12.52
N LEU A 93 9.09 10.13 13.37
CA LEU A 93 8.67 11.27 14.18
C LEU A 93 8.75 10.94 15.66
N LEU A 94 9.26 11.89 16.45
CA LEU A 94 9.12 11.82 17.90
C LEU A 94 7.66 12.01 18.32
N LEU A 95 7.25 11.39 19.42
CA LEU A 95 5.86 11.44 19.89
C LEU A 95 5.33 12.88 20.06
N VAL A 96 6.15 13.78 20.57
CA VAL A 96 5.81 15.20 20.73
C VAL A 96 5.55 15.86 19.38
N ASP A 97 6.36 15.53 18.37
CA ASP A 97 6.20 16.06 17.00
C ASP A 97 4.96 15.53 16.33
N VAL A 98 4.58 14.26 16.58
CA VAL A 98 3.34 13.67 16.05
C VAL A 98 2.13 14.52 16.45
N TYR A 99 1.98 14.82 17.74
CA TYR A 99 0.83 15.60 18.22
C TYR A 99 0.88 17.08 17.81
N ASN A 100 2.07 17.70 17.85
CA ASN A 100 2.22 19.10 17.43
C ASN A 100 1.91 19.31 15.95
N ARG A 101 2.45 18.44 15.08
CA ARG A 101 2.19 18.51 13.64
C ARG A 101 0.75 18.15 13.30
N ALA A 102 0.16 17.12 13.91
CA ALA A 102 -1.24 16.78 13.73
C ALA A 102 -2.16 17.97 14.05
N LYS A 103 -1.91 18.66 15.18
CA LYS A 103 -2.65 19.87 15.57
C LYS A 103 -2.50 20.99 14.54
N LYS A 104 -1.26 21.26 14.08
CA LYS A 104 -0.97 22.28 13.06
C LYS A 104 -1.68 21.99 11.74
N LEU A 105 -1.73 20.71 11.33
CA LEU A 105 -2.33 20.24 10.10
C LEU A 105 -3.84 19.97 10.22
N ARG A 106 -4.42 20.22 11.39
CA ARG A 106 -5.84 19.97 11.69
C ARG A 106 -6.24 18.51 11.46
N ILE A 107 -5.39 17.59 11.90
CA ILE A 107 -5.63 16.15 11.84
C ILE A 107 -6.06 15.69 13.23
N ASP A 108 -7.23 15.06 13.33
CA ASP A 108 -7.77 14.53 14.58
C ASP A 108 -6.84 13.42 15.12
N THR A 109 -6.47 13.48 16.41
CA THR A 109 -5.50 12.55 17.03
C THR A 109 -6.16 11.30 17.60
N ASP A 110 -7.38 11.43 18.12
CA ASP A 110 -8.10 10.40 18.87
C ASP A 110 -9.29 9.88 18.05
N VAL A 111 -8.98 9.39 16.86
CA VAL A 111 -9.93 8.84 15.90
C VAL A 111 -9.48 7.48 15.47
N ARG A 112 -10.43 6.55 15.37
CA ARG A 112 -10.19 5.17 14.95
C ARG A 112 -9.78 5.12 13.48
N ARG A 113 -8.62 4.51 13.19
CA ARG A 113 -8.07 4.39 11.84
C ARG A 113 -7.57 2.98 11.57
N VAL A 114 -7.53 2.63 10.29
CA VAL A 114 -6.88 1.41 9.79
C VAL A 114 -6.04 1.75 8.57
N VAL A 115 -4.93 1.03 8.39
CA VAL A 115 -4.09 1.16 7.22
C VAL A 115 -4.35 0.01 6.27
N PHE A 116 -4.73 0.36 5.02
CA PHE A 116 -4.72 -0.56 3.89
C PHE A 116 -3.45 -0.34 3.07
N MET A 117 -2.91 -1.43 2.56
CA MET A 117 -1.79 -1.43 1.64
C MET A 117 -2.22 -2.17 0.37
N VAL A 118 -2.11 -1.49 -0.75
CA VAL A 118 -2.44 -2.00 -2.08
C VAL A 118 -1.14 -2.16 -2.84
N GLU A 119 -0.78 -3.38 -3.18
CA GLU A 119 0.38 -3.68 -4.03
C GLU A 119 -0.07 -3.89 -5.45
N THR A 120 0.60 -3.22 -6.39
CA THR A 120 0.41 -3.36 -7.83
C THR A 120 1.54 -4.19 -8.44
N LYS A 121 1.28 -4.89 -9.54
CA LYS A 121 2.34 -5.64 -10.24
C LYS A 121 3.34 -4.72 -10.96
N MET A 122 2.88 -3.55 -11.40
CA MET A 122 3.70 -2.56 -12.11
C MET A 122 4.23 -1.52 -11.14
N GLU A 123 5.49 -1.14 -11.32
CA GLU A 123 6.08 -0.01 -10.60
C GLU A 123 5.42 1.29 -11.10
N LYS A 124 5.10 2.20 -10.16
CA LYS A 124 4.49 3.51 -10.45
C LYS A 124 3.22 3.41 -11.30
N ASP A 125 2.33 2.50 -10.96
CA ASP A 125 1.04 2.37 -11.64
C ASP A 125 0.19 3.63 -11.41
N ILE A 126 0.31 4.58 -12.35
CA ILE A 126 -0.37 5.89 -12.30
C ILE A 126 -1.89 5.69 -12.36
N SER A 127 -2.35 4.73 -13.18
CA SER A 127 -3.78 4.45 -13.33
C SER A 127 -4.38 3.92 -12.03
N ALA A 128 -3.70 2.99 -11.36
CA ALA A 128 -4.13 2.48 -10.05
C ALA A 128 -4.13 3.60 -8.99
N GLN A 129 -3.11 4.48 -8.98
CA GLN A 129 -3.07 5.60 -8.06
C GLN A 129 -4.20 6.60 -8.28
N GLU A 130 -4.53 6.92 -9.53
CA GLU A 130 -5.62 7.83 -9.88
C GLU A 130 -6.98 7.22 -9.53
N THR A 131 -7.19 5.93 -9.79
CA THR A 131 -8.40 5.20 -9.42
C THR A 131 -8.59 5.22 -7.89
N VAL A 132 -7.55 4.89 -7.11
CA VAL A 132 -7.64 4.96 -5.64
C VAL A 132 -7.93 6.38 -5.16
N LYS A 133 -7.27 7.41 -5.72
CA LYS A 133 -7.54 8.82 -5.36
C LYS A 133 -8.98 9.21 -5.67
N SER A 134 -9.54 8.78 -6.79
CA SER A 134 -10.93 9.06 -7.16
C SER A 134 -11.93 8.40 -6.23
N LEU A 135 -11.70 7.15 -5.83
CA LEU A 135 -12.54 6.41 -4.89
C LEU A 135 -12.64 7.07 -3.50
N PHE A 136 -11.57 7.71 -3.07
CA PHE A 136 -11.48 8.38 -1.77
C PHE A 136 -11.61 9.92 -1.85
N ALA A 137 -11.85 10.49 -3.04
CA ALA A 137 -11.94 11.94 -3.25
C ALA A 137 -13.01 12.62 -2.39
N SER A 138 -14.13 11.94 -2.11
CA SER A 138 -15.22 12.43 -1.27
C SER A 138 -14.98 12.26 0.24
N ARG A 139 -13.83 11.70 0.65
CA ARG A 139 -13.47 11.37 2.03
C ARG A 139 -12.26 12.18 2.49
N PRO A 140 -12.43 13.44 2.89
CA PRO A 140 -11.33 14.37 3.19
C PRO A 140 -10.48 13.98 4.42
N LYS A 141 -10.96 13.02 5.21
CA LYS A 141 -10.29 12.52 6.41
C LYS A 141 -9.42 11.27 6.16
N ASP A 142 -9.54 10.66 4.99
CA ASP A 142 -8.70 9.55 4.56
C ASP A 142 -7.43 10.08 3.88
N PHE A 143 -6.28 9.45 4.13
CA PHE A 143 -5.02 9.84 3.52
C PHE A 143 -4.56 8.76 2.54
N ILE A 144 -4.18 9.18 1.34
CA ILE A 144 -3.63 8.30 0.32
C ILE A 144 -2.20 8.75 0.07
N THR A 145 -1.27 7.84 0.26
CA THR A 145 0.16 8.09 0.08
C THR A 145 0.86 6.86 -0.49
N ALA A 146 2.16 6.97 -0.75
CA ALA A 146 3.04 5.87 -1.12
C ALA A 146 4.33 6.00 -0.32
N VAL A 147 4.90 4.89 0.10
CA VAL A 147 6.21 4.83 0.77
C VAL A 147 7.27 4.24 -0.17
N ASP A 148 6.82 3.47 -1.14
CA ASP A 148 7.63 2.88 -2.21
C ASP A 148 6.91 2.98 -3.57
N GLU A 149 7.55 2.49 -4.62
CA GLU A 149 7.05 2.60 -6.00
C GLU A 149 5.96 1.57 -6.36
N LYS A 150 5.80 0.53 -5.55
CA LYS A 150 4.88 -0.61 -5.81
C LYS A 150 3.62 -0.57 -4.96
N SER A 151 3.60 0.27 -3.91
CA SER A 151 2.55 0.23 -2.90
C SER A 151 1.81 1.55 -2.80
N ILE A 152 0.47 1.46 -2.82
CA ILE A 152 -0.41 2.58 -2.47
C ILE A 152 -0.91 2.33 -1.04
N ILE A 153 -0.76 3.32 -0.18
CA ILE A 153 -1.15 3.23 1.22
C ILE A 153 -2.35 4.13 1.48
N ILE A 154 -3.38 3.58 2.10
CA ILE A 154 -4.60 4.28 2.47
C ILE A 154 -4.72 4.24 3.99
N VAL A 155 -4.65 5.39 4.64
CA VAL A 155 -4.97 5.54 6.07
C VAL A 155 -6.41 5.97 6.15
N LYS A 156 -7.29 5.02 6.44
CA LYS A 156 -8.75 5.24 6.45
C LYS A 156 -9.25 5.52 7.85
N GLU A 157 -10.05 6.59 8.01
CA GLU A 157 -10.83 6.83 9.21
C GLU A 157 -12.02 5.86 9.29
N LEU A 158 -12.23 5.28 10.47
CA LEU A 158 -13.31 4.34 10.75
C LEU A 158 -14.34 4.98 11.68
N LYS A 159 -15.61 4.62 11.48
CA LYS A 159 -16.67 4.89 12.46
C LYS A 159 -16.56 3.88 13.60
N ASP A 160 -17.11 4.21 14.76
CA ASP A 160 -17.13 3.30 15.90
C ASP A 160 -17.92 2.01 15.61
N THR A 161 -18.87 2.08 14.69
CA THR A 161 -19.70 0.96 14.23
C THR A 161 -19.02 0.07 13.20
N ASP A 162 -17.92 0.52 12.57
CA ASP A 162 -17.26 -0.24 11.51
C ASP A 162 -16.62 -1.51 12.08
N THR A 163 -16.93 -2.64 11.47
CA THR A 163 -16.51 -3.98 11.84
C THR A 163 -15.34 -4.47 10.97
N PHE A 164 -14.78 -5.63 11.28
CA PHE A 164 -13.80 -6.29 10.41
C PHE A 164 -14.40 -6.66 9.05
N GLU A 165 -15.70 -6.96 8.98
CA GLU A 165 -16.35 -7.24 7.70
C GLU A 165 -16.45 -6.00 6.81
N ASP A 166 -16.70 -4.81 7.38
CA ASP A 166 -16.71 -3.55 6.63
C ASP A 166 -15.32 -3.24 6.04
N MET A 167 -14.25 -3.53 6.79
CA MET A 167 -12.88 -3.43 6.30
C MET A 167 -12.61 -4.43 5.18
N ASN A 168 -13.08 -5.67 5.33
CA ASN A 168 -12.97 -6.71 4.31
C ASN A 168 -13.70 -6.32 3.02
N GLN A 169 -14.90 -5.77 3.12
CA GLN A 169 -15.67 -5.23 1.99
C GLN A 169 -14.93 -4.07 1.31
N THR A 170 -14.32 -3.16 2.10
CA THR A 170 -13.48 -2.09 1.55
C THR A 170 -12.29 -2.65 0.77
N ALA A 171 -11.62 -3.67 1.30
CA ALA A 171 -10.49 -4.32 0.61
C ALA A 171 -10.92 -5.03 -0.67
N ARG A 172 -12.04 -5.75 -0.67
CA ARG A 172 -12.61 -6.39 -1.88
C ARG A 172 -13.00 -5.36 -2.92
N MET A 173 -13.67 -4.28 -2.52
CA MET A 173 -14.01 -3.18 -3.42
C MET A 173 -12.76 -2.59 -4.11
N LEU A 174 -11.66 -2.40 -3.37
CA LEU A 174 -10.40 -1.94 -3.93
C LEU A 174 -9.86 -2.92 -4.99
N VAL A 175 -9.86 -4.22 -4.69
CA VAL A 175 -9.44 -5.26 -5.65
C VAL A 175 -10.29 -5.23 -6.91
N ASP A 176 -11.62 -5.22 -6.75
CA ASP A 176 -12.56 -5.29 -7.88
C ASP A 176 -12.46 -4.05 -8.78
N MET A 177 -12.39 -2.86 -8.19
CA MET A 177 -12.28 -1.61 -8.92
C MET A 177 -10.94 -1.48 -9.65
N LEU A 178 -9.83 -1.83 -9.00
CA LEU A 178 -8.51 -1.74 -9.62
C LEU A 178 -8.32 -2.78 -10.72
N ASN A 179 -8.88 -3.98 -10.56
CA ASN A 179 -8.89 -4.98 -11.64
C ASN A 179 -9.74 -4.54 -12.84
N ALA A 180 -10.90 -3.89 -12.59
CA ALA A 180 -11.82 -3.49 -13.64
C ALA A 180 -11.41 -2.20 -14.37
N GLU A 181 -11.03 -1.16 -13.62
CA GLU A 181 -10.78 0.18 -14.18
C GLU A 181 -9.31 0.41 -14.56
N ALA A 182 -8.37 -0.05 -13.72
CA ALA A 182 -6.95 0.12 -13.98
C ALA A 182 -6.34 -1.08 -14.73
N MET A 183 -7.10 -2.17 -14.97
CA MET A 183 -6.60 -3.45 -15.52
C MET A 183 -5.37 -3.97 -14.78
N SER A 184 -5.23 -3.61 -13.52
CA SER A 184 -4.08 -3.92 -12.68
C SER A 184 -4.43 -5.03 -11.70
N GLN A 185 -3.72 -6.16 -11.79
CA GLN A 185 -3.84 -7.21 -10.78
C GLN A 185 -3.20 -6.73 -9.48
N VAL A 186 -4.01 -6.59 -8.45
CA VAL A 186 -3.57 -6.06 -7.17
C VAL A 186 -3.78 -7.05 -6.04
N ARG A 187 -2.96 -6.90 -4.99
CA ARG A 187 -3.19 -7.52 -3.69
C ARG A 187 -3.40 -6.43 -2.64
N VAL A 188 -4.42 -6.61 -1.83
CA VAL A 188 -4.77 -5.67 -0.76
C VAL A 188 -4.60 -6.35 0.59
N SER A 189 -3.82 -5.74 1.46
CA SER A 189 -3.71 -6.14 2.87
C SER A 189 -4.16 -4.99 3.78
N TYR A 190 -4.50 -5.31 5.02
CA TYR A 190 -4.77 -4.29 6.03
C TYR A 190 -4.40 -4.75 7.44
N GLY A 191 -4.00 -3.76 8.27
CA GLY A 191 -3.65 -3.97 9.66
C GLY A 191 -4.87 -3.99 10.59
N ASN A 192 -4.63 -4.04 11.88
CA ASN A 192 -5.69 -3.86 12.87
C ASN A 192 -6.04 -2.37 13.02
N PRO A 193 -7.31 -2.06 13.36
CA PRO A 193 -7.71 -0.72 13.73
C PRO A 193 -6.93 -0.21 14.95
N VAL A 194 -6.63 1.09 14.94
CA VAL A 194 -5.97 1.80 16.03
C VAL A 194 -6.79 3.04 16.39
N ASN A 195 -6.79 3.44 17.66
CA ASN A 195 -7.63 4.52 18.15
C ASN A 195 -6.91 5.86 18.26
N GLU A 196 -5.59 5.88 18.13
CA GLU A 196 -4.77 7.07 18.25
C GLU A 196 -3.83 7.20 17.07
N ILE A 197 -3.57 8.45 16.66
CA ILE A 197 -2.71 8.76 15.52
C ILE A 197 -1.29 8.18 15.67
N LYS A 198 -0.71 8.21 16.88
CA LYS A 198 0.63 7.65 17.15
C LYS A 198 0.75 6.17 16.84
N SER A 199 -0.37 5.45 16.84
CA SER A 199 -0.42 4.00 16.61
C SER A 199 -0.67 3.62 15.14
N VAL A 200 -0.78 4.60 14.24
CA VAL A 200 -1.02 4.35 12.80
C VAL A 200 0.14 3.59 12.17
N SER A 201 1.39 3.85 12.60
CA SER A 201 2.57 3.09 12.18
C SER A 201 2.48 1.60 12.50
N ARG A 202 1.86 1.24 13.64
CA ARG A 202 1.60 -0.17 13.97
C ARG A 202 0.66 -0.83 12.97
N SER A 203 -0.48 -0.18 12.65
CA SER A 203 -1.41 -0.69 11.64
C SER A 203 -0.76 -0.83 10.27
N TYR A 204 0.15 0.09 9.90
CA TYR A 204 0.95 -0.01 8.67
C TYR A 204 1.90 -1.21 8.69
N LYS A 205 2.67 -1.40 9.77
CA LYS A 205 3.58 -2.56 9.91
C LYS A 205 2.82 -3.88 9.84
N GLU A 206 1.64 -3.93 10.46
CA GLU A 206 0.74 -5.07 10.40
C GLU A 206 0.22 -5.33 8.97
N ALA A 207 -0.20 -4.27 8.24
CA ALA A 207 -0.61 -4.38 6.83
C ALA A 207 0.54 -4.86 5.94
N LYS A 208 1.75 -4.31 6.12
CA LYS A 208 2.95 -4.71 5.39
C LYS A 208 3.29 -6.18 5.65
N MET A 209 3.28 -6.60 6.91
CA MET A 209 3.48 -8.02 7.25
C MET A 209 2.41 -8.92 6.63
N ALA A 210 1.15 -8.49 6.64
CA ALA A 210 0.07 -9.25 6.02
C ALA A 210 0.27 -9.42 4.51
N LEU A 211 0.79 -8.39 3.84
CA LEU A 211 1.12 -8.45 2.43
C LEU A 211 2.21 -9.49 2.14
N GLU A 212 3.33 -9.45 2.88
CA GLU A 212 4.45 -10.38 2.72
C GLU A 212 4.06 -11.83 3.07
N VAL A 213 3.41 -12.04 4.20
CA VAL A 213 2.90 -13.36 4.61
C VAL A 213 1.88 -13.89 3.58
N GLY A 214 1.09 -12.98 3.01
CA GLY A 214 0.15 -13.31 1.94
C GLY A 214 0.82 -13.83 0.67
N LYS A 215 1.97 -13.27 0.29
CA LYS A 215 2.76 -13.75 -0.86
C LYS A 215 3.27 -15.17 -0.67
N ILE A 216 3.65 -15.51 0.54
CA ILE A 216 4.27 -16.79 0.88
C ILE A 216 3.21 -17.89 1.03
N PHE A 217 2.17 -17.63 1.83
CA PHE A 217 1.26 -18.69 2.28
C PHE A 217 -0.16 -18.61 1.70
N TYR A 218 -0.53 -17.50 1.07
CA TYR A 218 -1.87 -17.23 0.56
C TYR A 218 -1.82 -16.63 -0.84
N ALA A 219 -1.01 -17.22 -1.73
CA ALA A 219 -0.76 -16.71 -3.08
C ALA A 219 -2.03 -16.57 -3.93
N ASP A 220 -3.04 -17.39 -3.66
CA ASP A 220 -4.36 -17.40 -4.28
C ASP A 220 -5.29 -16.28 -3.80
N LYS A 221 -4.94 -15.61 -2.68
CA LYS A 221 -5.80 -14.58 -2.08
C LYS A 221 -5.37 -13.17 -2.47
N ASN A 222 -6.31 -12.40 -2.99
CA ASN A 222 -6.11 -10.99 -3.32
C ASN A 222 -6.36 -10.05 -2.12
N VAL A 223 -7.04 -10.53 -1.06
CA VAL A 223 -7.28 -9.78 0.17
C VAL A 223 -6.69 -10.57 1.35
N VAL A 224 -5.77 -9.94 2.07
CA VAL A 224 -5.04 -10.58 3.19
C VAL A 224 -5.12 -9.68 4.44
N PRO A 225 -6.07 -9.93 5.33
CA PRO A 225 -6.16 -9.25 6.63
C PRO A 225 -5.09 -9.74 7.60
N TYR A 226 -4.49 -8.82 8.37
CA TYR A 226 -3.48 -9.19 9.37
C TYR A 226 -3.98 -10.17 10.44
N ASN A 227 -5.23 -10.00 10.88
CA ASN A 227 -5.83 -10.88 11.89
C ASN A 227 -6.09 -12.32 11.40
N ASN A 228 -6.03 -12.57 10.08
CA ASN A 228 -6.28 -13.88 9.48
C ASN A 228 -4.99 -14.64 9.10
N LEU A 229 -3.82 -14.12 9.47
CA LEU A 229 -2.52 -14.74 9.11
C LEU A 229 -2.23 -16.04 9.88
N GLY A 230 -2.87 -16.25 11.01
CA GLY A 230 -2.69 -17.45 11.81
C GLY A 230 -1.21 -17.75 12.13
N ILE A 231 -0.81 -19.01 11.95
CA ILE A 231 0.56 -19.49 12.18
C ILE A 231 1.57 -18.90 11.19
N GLY A 232 1.15 -18.50 9.99
CA GLY A 232 2.03 -17.89 8.99
C GLY A 232 2.75 -16.65 9.52
N ARG A 233 2.08 -15.85 10.37
CA ARG A 233 2.68 -14.69 11.04
C ARG A 233 3.83 -15.09 11.99
N LEU A 234 3.73 -16.21 12.67
CA LEU A 234 4.77 -16.68 13.59
C LEU A 234 5.97 -17.18 12.78
N ILE A 235 5.73 -17.97 11.74
CA ILE A 235 6.80 -18.51 10.88
C ILE A 235 7.57 -17.40 10.20
N TYR A 236 6.88 -16.40 9.67
CA TYR A 236 7.52 -15.23 9.01
C TYR A 236 8.49 -14.46 9.93
N GLN A 237 8.33 -14.55 11.24
CA GLN A 237 9.20 -13.90 12.22
C GLN A 237 10.35 -14.78 12.72
N LEU A 238 10.43 -16.06 12.28
CA LEU A 238 11.52 -16.94 12.69
C LEU A 238 12.82 -16.55 12.00
N PRO A 239 13.95 -16.53 12.72
CA PRO A 239 15.26 -16.42 12.10
C PRO A 239 15.55 -17.63 11.20
N ILE A 240 16.15 -17.41 10.03
CA ILE A 240 16.48 -18.48 9.09
C ILE A 240 17.31 -19.60 9.73
N PRO A 241 18.34 -19.34 10.56
CA PRO A 241 19.09 -20.42 11.21
C PRO A 241 18.21 -21.32 12.10
N LEU A 242 17.15 -20.76 12.73
CA LEU A 242 16.19 -21.55 13.52
C LEU A 242 15.33 -22.42 12.61
N CYS A 243 14.96 -21.93 11.44
CA CYS A 243 14.24 -22.71 10.43
C CYS A 243 15.09 -23.89 9.94
N GLU A 244 16.36 -23.66 9.61
CA GLU A 244 17.30 -24.70 9.19
C GLU A 244 17.50 -25.78 10.25
N MET A 245 17.69 -25.39 11.51
CA MET A 245 17.80 -26.30 12.65
C MET A 245 16.54 -27.16 12.77
N PHE A 246 15.35 -26.56 12.74
CA PHE A 246 14.08 -27.28 12.81
C PHE A 246 13.92 -28.27 11.65
N MET A 247 14.27 -27.90 10.43
CA MET A 247 14.20 -28.78 9.28
C MET A 247 15.14 -29.97 9.42
N THR A 248 16.35 -29.76 9.93
CA THR A 248 17.32 -30.83 10.20
C THR A 248 16.82 -31.79 11.30
N GLU A 249 16.20 -31.26 12.35
CA GLU A 249 15.60 -32.08 13.43
C GLU A 249 14.43 -32.94 12.94
N VAL A 250 13.58 -32.38 12.06
CA VAL A 250 12.37 -33.05 11.58
C VAL A 250 12.69 -34.11 10.52
N PHE A 251 13.57 -33.81 9.57
CA PHE A 251 13.80 -34.69 8.41
C PHE A 251 15.19 -35.33 8.38
N GLY A 252 16.14 -34.89 9.22
CA GLY A 252 17.51 -35.38 9.23
C GLY A 252 18.19 -35.17 7.87
N GLU A 253 18.87 -36.22 7.40
CA GLU A 253 19.49 -36.23 6.05
C GLU A 253 18.47 -36.49 4.93
N ASN A 254 17.23 -36.84 5.27
CA ASN A 254 16.14 -37.11 4.34
C ASN A 254 15.33 -35.85 4.00
N LEU A 255 15.94 -34.67 4.05
CA LEU A 255 15.27 -33.43 3.63
C LEU A 255 14.84 -33.61 2.18
N PRO A 256 13.55 -33.63 1.85
CA PRO A 256 13.13 -33.74 0.47
C PRO A 256 13.45 -32.42 -0.21
N ASP A 257 14.46 -32.42 -1.10
CA ASP A 257 14.81 -31.25 -1.89
C ASP A 257 13.62 -30.74 -2.70
N THR A 258 12.76 -31.63 -3.13
CA THR A 258 11.47 -31.30 -3.76
C THR A 258 10.51 -32.47 -3.69
N PHE A 259 9.28 -32.24 -3.26
CA PHE A 259 8.18 -33.16 -3.55
C PHE A 259 7.74 -32.98 -5.00
N ASP A 260 7.43 -34.05 -5.70
CA ASP A 260 6.79 -33.95 -7.00
C ASP A 260 5.39 -33.31 -6.89
N GLU A 261 4.89 -32.79 -8.01
CA GLU A 261 3.62 -32.06 -8.07
C GLU A 261 2.44 -32.94 -7.60
N GLU A 262 2.49 -34.24 -7.87
CA GLU A 262 1.45 -35.20 -7.44
C GLU A 262 1.43 -35.35 -5.92
N THR A 263 2.60 -35.44 -5.32
CA THR A 263 2.75 -35.54 -3.86
C THR A 263 2.30 -34.26 -3.18
N LEU A 264 2.71 -33.08 -3.67
CA LEU A 264 2.27 -31.78 -3.14
C LEU A 264 0.76 -31.61 -3.24
N THR A 265 0.17 -31.97 -4.37
CA THR A 265 -1.29 -31.94 -4.57
C THR A 265 -2.01 -32.86 -3.58
N THR A 266 -1.46 -34.06 -3.38
CA THR A 266 -2.01 -35.03 -2.42
C THR A 266 -1.97 -34.49 -0.99
N ILE A 267 -0.84 -33.94 -0.56
CA ILE A 267 -0.64 -33.36 0.77
C ILE A 267 -1.60 -32.20 0.99
N ASN A 268 -1.66 -31.25 0.07
CA ASN A 268 -2.52 -30.06 0.20
C ASN A 268 -4.00 -30.47 0.30
N LYS A 269 -4.47 -31.35 -0.59
CA LYS A 269 -5.84 -31.84 -0.53
C LYS A 269 -6.15 -32.63 0.74
N PHE A 270 -5.19 -33.36 1.27
CA PHE A 270 -5.37 -34.10 2.52
C PHE A 270 -5.52 -33.17 3.71
N PHE A 271 -4.74 -32.10 3.78
CA PHE A 271 -4.89 -31.05 4.80
C PHE A 271 -6.18 -30.25 4.62
N GLU A 272 -6.57 -29.86 3.39
CA GLU A 272 -7.82 -29.16 3.10
C GLU A 272 -9.04 -29.95 3.56
N ASN A 273 -8.99 -31.28 3.46
CA ASN A 273 -10.04 -32.20 3.89
C ASN A 273 -9.90 -32.66 5.35
N ASN A 274 -9.18 -31.92 6.19
CA ASN A 274 -9.01 -32.24 7.62
C ASN A 274 -8.55 -33.69 7.88
N LEU A 275 -7.57 -34.15 7.10
CA LEU A 275 -6.99 -35.51 7.20
C LEU A 275 -8.00 -36.64 6.91
N ASN A 276 -9.06 -36.35 6.17
CA ASN A 276 -10.08 -37.33 5.80
C ASN A 276 -9.71 -38.08 4.50
N VAL A 277 -9.25 -39.32 4.66
CA VAL A 277 -8.83 -40.16 3.52
C VAL A 277 -9.93 -40.36 2.47
N SER A 278 -11.18 -40.60 2.91
CA SER A 278 -12.28 -40.88 1.96
C SER A 278 -12.67 -39.66 1.15
N GLU A 279 -12.73 -38.48 1.78
CA GLU A 279 -13.04 -37.24 1.10
C GLU A 279 -11.90 -36.80 0.15
N THR A 280 -10.66 -36.94 0.62
CA THR A 280 -9.48 -36.61 -0.19
C THR A 280 -9.38 -37.49 -1.43
N SER A 281 -9.59 -38.81 -1.30
CA SER A 281 -9.57 -39.73 -2.46
C SER A 281 -10.65 -39.39 -3.49
N ARG A 282 -11.84 -38.98 -3.04
CA ARG A 282 -12.93 -38.55 -3.90
C ARG A 282 -12.56 -37.27 -4.68
N GLN A 283 -11.99 -36.27 -3.99
CA GLN A 283 -11.62 -35.01 -4.61
C GLN A 283 -10.41 -35.11 -5.55
N LEU A 284 -9.50 -36.06 -5.28
CA LEU A 284 -8.36 -36.36 -6.15
C LEU A 284 -8.73 -37.33 -7.30
N TYR A 285 -9.96 -37.83 -7.36
CA TYR A 285 -10.42 -38.83 -8.33
C TYR A 285 -9.56 -40.09 -8.34
N VAL A 286 -9.08 -40.53 -7.17
CA VAL A 286 -8.30 -41.76 -7.01
C VAL A 286 -9.00 -42.76 -6.09
N HIS A 287 -8.66 -44.06 -6.24
CA HIS A 287 -9.16 -45.06 -5.30
C HIS A 287 -8.55 -44.85 -3.90
N ARG A 288 -9.32 -45.09 -2.86
CA ARG A 288 -8.88 -44.96 -1.45
C ARG A 288 -7.53 -45.65 -1.18
N ASN A 289 -7.33 -46.85 -1.70
CA ASN A 289 -6.09 -47.60 -1.49
C ASN A 289 -4.89 -46.92 -2.18
N THR A 290 -5.10 -46.27 -3.30
CA THR A 290 -4.05 -45.47 -3.99
C THR A 290 -3.63 -44.27 -3.13
N LEU A 291 -4.60 -43.58 -2.52
CA LEU A 291 -4.29 -42.50 -1.59
C LEU A 291 -3.52 -43.00 -0.37
N VAL A 292 -3.99 -44.11 0.25
CA VAL A 292 -3.29 -44.71 1.41
C VAL A 292 -1.84 -45.07 1.03
N TYR A 293 -1.63 -45.68 -0.13
CA TYR A 293 -0.29 -46.02 -0.62
C TYR A 293 0.60 -44.76 -0.78
N ARG A 294 0.06 -43.66 -1.31
CA ARG A 294 0.79 -42.38 -1.43
C ARG A 294 1.18 -41.82 -0.06
N LEU A 295 0.27 -41.88 0.93
CA LEU A 295 0.54 -41.46 2.32
C LEU A 295 1.59 -42.32 3.00
N GLU A 296 1.56 -43.65 2.78
CA GLU A 296 2.59 -44.58 3.29
C GLU A 296 3.95 -44.37 2.63
N LYS A 297 3.98 -44.02 1.33
CA LYS A 297 5.20 -43.66 0.64
C LYS A 297 5.79 -42.38 1.25
N LEU A 298 4.96 -41.37 1.53
CA LEU A 298 5.35 -40.15 2.18
C LEU A 298 5.93 -40.39 3.58
N GLU A 299 5.23 -41.22 4.40
CA GLU A 299 5.71 -41.66 5.73
C GLU A 299 7.10 -42.28 5.65
N LYS A 300 7.32 -43.19 4.69
CA LYS A 300 8.62 -43.88 4.52
C LYS A 300 9.74 -42.89 4.11
N SER A 301 9.44 -41.85 3.34
CA SER A 301 10.43 -40.88 2.90
C SER A 301 10.73 -39.79 3.93
N THR A 302 9.78 -39.47 4.80
CA THR A 302 9.89 -38.35 5.76
C THR A 302 9.96 -38.77 7.22
N GLY A 303 9.59 -40.00 7.52
CA GLY A 303 9.45 -40.49 8.92
C GLY A 303 8.16 -40.06 9.61
N LEU A 304 7.32 -39.23 8.97
CA LEU A 304 6.10 -38.63 9.53
C LEU A 304 4.84 -39.25 8.90
N ASP A 305 3.99 -39.86 9.73
CA ASP A 305 2.66 -40.35 9.31
C ASP A 305 1.61 -39.25 9.43
N ILE A 306 1.41 -38.50 8.34
CA ILE A 306 0.47 -37.37 8.33
C ILE A 306 -1.01 -37.74 8.54
N ARG A 307 -1.33 -39.02 8.74
CA ARG A 307 -2.65 -39.50 9.20
C ARG A 307 -2.81 -39.34 10.72
N LYS A 308 -1.70 -39.20 11.47
CA LYS A 308 -1.66 -38.88 12.89
C LYS A 308 -1.56 -37.38 13.10
N PHE A 309 -2.33 -36.87 14.05
CA PHE A 309 -2.45 -35.42 14.24
C PHE A 309 -1.10 -34.73 14.53
N ASP A 310 -0.30 -35.27 15.43
CA ASP A 310 0.98 -34.64 15.82
C ASP A 310 1.99 -34.63 14.67
N ASP A 311 2.09 -35.74 13.93
CA ASP A 311 2.95 -35.84 12.75
C ASP A 311 2.45 -34.90 11.63
N ALA A 312 1.14 -34.84 11.42
CA ALA A 312 0.51 -33.96 10.45
C ALA A 312 0.76 -32.49 10.78
N LEU A 313 0.68 -32.10 12.06
CA LEU A 313 0.96 -30.75 12.53
C LEU A 313 2.44 -30.39 12.28
N THR A 314 3.35 -31.27 12.68
CA THR A 314 4.80 -31.09 12.45
C THR A 314 5.11 -30.93 10.96
N PHE A 315 4.54 -31.83 10.16
CA PHE A 315 4.71 -31.81 8.70
C PHE A 315 4.16 -30.50 8.08
N LYS A 316 2.98 -30.06 8.52
CA LYS A 316 2.38 -28.80 8.02
C LYS A 316 3.24 -27.58 8.33
N ILE A 317 3.79 -27.51 9.55
CA ILE A 317 4.71 -26.46 9.97
C ILE A 317 5.99 -26.52 9.10
N ALA A 318 6.56 -27.71 8.91
CA ALA A 318 7.77 -27.89 8.10
C ALA A 318 7.56 -27.43 6.66
N MET A 319 6.43 -27.75 6.02
CA MET A 319 6.09 -27.27 4.69
C MET A 319 5.99 -25.74 4.63
N MET A 320 5.43 -25.11 5.66
CA MET A 320 5.38 -23.65 5.73
C MET A 320 6.77 -23.05 5.93
N VAL A 321 7.63 -23.67 6.74
CA VAL A 321 9.03 -23.25 6.92
C VAL A 321 9.79 -23.33 5.60
N VAL A 322 9.64 -24.42 4.84
CA VAL A 322 10.26 -24.55 3.49
C VAL A 322 9.79 -23.40 2.57
N SER A 323 8.48 -23.15 2.51
CA SER A 323 7.95 -22.07 1.68
C SER A 323 8.53 -20.70 2.06
N TYR A 324 8.67 -20.44 3.36
CA TYR A 324 9.26 -19.22 3.88
C TYR A 324 10.75 -19.09 3.52
N MET A 325 11.55 -20.14 3.76
CA MET A 325 12.98 -20.15 3.42
C MET A 325 13.21 -19.96 1.92
N THR A 326 12.43 -20.63 1.08
CA THR A 326 12.49 -20.48 -0.37
C THR A 326 12.19 -19.03 -0.81
N TYR A 327 11.17 -18.41 -0.21
CA TYR A 327 10.82 -17.02 -0.48
C TYR A 327 11.96 -16.07 -0.09
N MET A 328 12.54 -16.25 1.10
CA MET A 328 13.64 -15.39 1.58
C MET A 328 14.88 -15.52 0.70
N ASN A 329 15.28 -16.73 0.34
CA ASN A 329 16.43 -16.96 -0.55
C ASN A 329 16.22 -16.32 -1.95
N ASN A 330 15.01 -16.36 -2.48
CA ASN A 330 14.69 -15.73 -3.76
C ASN A 330 14.67 -14.19 -3.67
N SER A 331 14.29 -13.64 -2.51
CA SER A 331 14.24 -12.19 -2.29
C SER A 331 15.60 -11.55 -2.05
N GLU A 332 16.59 -12.30 -1.56
CA GLU A 332 17.98 -11.84 -1.40
C GLU A 332 18.78 -11.82 -2.73
N ASN A 333 18.29 -12.51 -3.76
CA ASN A 333 18.90 -12.59 -5.09
C ASN A 333 18.33 -11.58 -6.11
N LEU A 334 17.38 -10.73 -5.70
CA LEU A 334 16.76 -9.64 -6.48
C LEU A 334 17.20 -8.26 -5.97
#